data_668466fa7ac43e596bf0c01b50b36a8a
#
_entry.id   668466fa7ac43e596bf0c01b50b36a8a
#
_cell.length_a   1.000
_cell.length_b   1.000
_cell.length_c   1.000
_cell.angle_alpha   90.00
_cell.angle_beta   90.00
_cell.angle_gamma   90.00
#
_symmetry.space_group_name_H-M   'P 1'
#
loop_
_entity.id
_entity.type
_entity.pdbx_description
1 polymer ?
#
loop_
_entity_poly.entity_id
_entity_poly.type
_entity_poly.pdbx_seq_one_letter_code
_entity_poly.pdbx_strand_id
1 'polypeptide(L)'
;MASSRGRRAPQLAALCLHLALGLAPPPRRCLTKLSSTQSSSTPGWTYGKEAPTSDAWCFVRTMGEGREPCDVADETYLRCTAAATYKVTWSRPPRRALVLAKKSMDDAELRVASEVARVIAGLGIDILLAEPLYSRARARLADRGIAAALWESEDDGERRPDFLATIGGDGLLLYANALFQRTAPPPVIAFSAGSLGFLAPFDAYDESADGGVENAMGLAAGLERGASRPPPPWPVSLRMRLRCTVFDGGSGDVLARHEALNEVVVNRGDSEFLSAVECFCNDEHLTTAQADGIIVATPTGSTAYSLSAGGPMVHPSANAMVFTPVCPHSLSFRPMVFPDSAELKFVVDGDARADAWATFDGRNRVKLKRGDELVVTPSPYPLPTVLRLGNTADWFGGLRTHFNFNVRVRQKPLS
;
A
#
# COMPACT_ATOMS: atom_id res chain seq x y z
N MET A 1 22.93 -14.98 -53.21
CA MET A 1 21.92 -15.03 -52.15
C MET A 1 22.61 -14.59 -50.88
N ALA A 2 22.55 -13.30 -50.57
CA ALA A 2 23.38 -12.64 -49.59
C ALA A 2 22.63 -12.44 -48.28
N SER A 3 23.33 -12.79 -47.22
CA SER A 3 23.00 -12.68 -45.82
C SER A 3 22.90 -11.23 -45.32
N SER A 4 21.86 -10.91 -44.59
CA SER A 4 21.81 -9.68 -43.76
C SER A 4 22.05 -10.04 -42.28
N ARG A 5 23.31 -10.13 -41.89
CA ARG A 5 23.74 -10.04 -40.48
C ARG A 5 24.60 -8.80 -40.31
N GLY A 6 24.25 -7.97 -39.34
CA GLY A 6 25.18 -6.99 -38.86
C GLY A 6 24.58 -5.60 -38.62
N ARG A 7 24.29 -5.27 -37.35
CA ARG A 7 24.54 -3.96 -36.73
C ARG A 7 23.95 -3.87 -35.31
N ARG A 8 24.52 -4.62 -34.35
CA ARG A 8 24.31 -4.36 -32.90
C ARG A 8 25.58 -4.46 -32.04
N ALA A 9 26.74 -4.54 -32.64
CA ALA A 9 28.00 -4.71 -31.90
C ALA A 9 28.74 -3.44 -31.42
N PRO A 10 28.51 -2.20 -31.91
CA PRO A 10 29.34 -1.06 -31.49
C PRO A 10 28.96 -0.40 -30.15
N GLN A 11 27.75 -0.57 -29.66
CA GLN A 11 27.32 0.16 -28.44
C GLN A 11 27.76 -0.51 -27.12
N LEU A 12 27.89 -1.80 -27.07
CA LEU A 12 28.41 -2.51 -25.87
C LEU A 12 29.90 -2.35 -25.70
N ALA A 13 30.66 -2.26 -26.79
CA ALA A 13 32.12 -2.02 -26.73
C ALA A 13 32.50 -0.63 -26.22
N ALA A 14 31.69 0.40 -26.51
CA ALA A 14 31.89 1.75 -26.00
C ALA A 14 31.65 1.87 -24.49
N LEU A 15 30.68 1.13 -23.95
CA LEU A 15 30.36 1.12 -22.52
C LEU A 15 31.45 0.44 -21.68
N CYS A 16 32.01 -0.65 -22.18
CA CYS A 16 33.12 -1.35 -21.52
C CYS A 16 34.42 -0.53 -21.52
N LEU A 17 34.65 0.29 -22.55
CA LEU A 17 35.87 1.12 -22.64
C LEU A 17 35.81 2.31 -21.65
N HIS A 18 34.63 2.88 -21.38
CA HIS A 18 34.46 3.97 -20.42
C HIS A 18 34.66 3.53 -18.97
N LEU A 19 34.26 2.31 -18.63
CA LEU A 19 34.47 1.72 -17.31
C LEU A 19 35.95 1.38 -17.02
N ALA A 20 36.73 1.08 -18.07
CA ALA A 20 38.13 0.78 -17.95
C ALA A 20 39.03 2.04 -17.78
N LEU A 21 38.52 3.21 -18.16
CA LEU A 21 39.28 4.47 -18.15
C LEU A 21 38.92 5.43 -17.03
N GLY A 22 37.99 5.06 -16.12
CA GLY A 22 37.61 5.88 -14.96
C GLY A 22 36.98 7.24 -15.31
N LEU A 23 36.45 7.40 -16.53
CA LEU A 23 35.83 8.64 -16.97
C LEU A 23 34.34 8.66 -16.62
N ALA A 24 33.84 9.78 -16.10
CA ALA A 24 32.45 9.98 -15.78
C ALA A 24 31.55 9.81 -17.03
N PRO A 25 30.40 9.16 -16.96
CA PRO A 25 29.51 9.00 -18.10
C PRO A 25 28.99 10.37 -18.56
N PRO A 26 28.79 10.57 -19.88
CA PRO A 26 28.29 11.82 -20.42
C PRO A 26 26.84 12.04 -19.96
N PRO A 27 26.40 13.31 -19.79
CA PRO A 27 25.05 13.62 -19.35
C PRO A 27 24.02 13.09 -20.33
N ARG A 28 23.02 12.36 -19.82
CA ARG A 28 21.91 11.84 -20.63
C ARG A 28 21.11 13.01 -21.18
N ARG A 29 21.19 13.21 -22.48
CA ARG A 29 20.27 14.11 -23.20
C ARG A 29 18.83 13.56 -23.08
N CYS A 30 17.96 14.41 -22.61
CA CYS A 30 16.51 14.24 -22.60
C CYS A 30 16.04 13.96 -24.06
N LEU A 31 15.50 12.78 -24.32
CA LEU A 31 14.91 12.45 -25.61
C LEU A 31 13.52 13.07 -25.68
N THR A 32 13.44 14.22 -26.33
CA THR A 32 12.20 14.83 -26.76
C THR A 32 11.53 13.99 -27.85
N LYS A 33 10.23 13.74 -27.64
CA LYS A 33 9.17 13.43 -28.60
C LYS A 33 9.54 12.55 -29.81
N LEU A 34 9.10 11.31 -29.77
CA LEU A 34 8.79 10.56 -30.99
C LEU A 34 7.28 10.43 -31.13
N SER A 35 6.73 11.20 -32.07
CA SER A 35 5.43 10.95 -32.65
C SER A 35 5.52 9.70 -33.51
N SER A 36 4.77 8.65 -33.22
CA SER A 36 4.52 7.58 -34.17
C SER A 36 3.09 7.10 -34.06
N THR A 37 2.30 7.53 -35.04
CA THR A 37 1.11 6.84 -35.51
C THR A 37 1.48 5.44 -35.98
N GLN A 38 1.06 4.40 -35.24
CA GLN A 38 0.73 3.11 -35.80
C GLN A 38 -0.31 2.41 -34.93
N SER A 39 -1.48 2.18 -35.53
CA SER A 39 -2.59 1.43 -34.99
C SER A 39 -2.24 -0.05 -34.93
N SER A 40 -2.17 -0.61 -33.72
CA SER A 40 -2.40 -2.03 -33.45
C SER A 40 -3.40 -2.11 -32.32
N SER A 41 -4.55 -2.71 -32.61
CA SER A 41 -5.69 -2.87 -31.73
C SER A 41 -5.41 -3.98 -30.71
N THR A 42 -4.71 -3.64 -29.65
CA THR A 42 -4.84 -4.21 -28.33
C THR A 42 -5.57 -3.16 -27.49
N PRO A 43 -6.52 -3.51 -26.60
CA PRO A 43 -7.12 -2.55 -25.72
C PRO A 43 -6.05 -2.06 -24.74
N GLY A 44 -5.29 -1.07 -25.18
CA GLY A 44 -4.35 -0.35 -24.33
C GLY A 44 -5.13 0.35 -23.24
N TRP A 45 -4.94 -0.04 -22.01
CA TRP A 45 -5.40 0.70 -20.85
C TRP A 45 -4.73 2.07 -20.87
N THR A 46 -5.46 3.07 -21.30
CA THR A 46 -5.12 4.45 -21.01
C THR A 46 -5.43 4.65 -19.54
N TYR A 47 -4.40 4.73 -18.71
CA TYR A 47 -4.50 5.24 -17.35
C TYR A 47 -5.22 6.59 -17.43
N GLY A 48 -6.42 6.66 -16.82
CA GLY A 48 -7.22 7.87 -16.87
C GLY A 48 -6.43 9.03 -16.27
N LYS A 49 -6.47 10.18 -16.92
CA LYS A 49 -5.81 11.44 -16.54
C LYS A 49 -6.36 12.08 -15.26
N GLU A 50 -6.99 11.32 -14.40
CA GLU A 50 -7.56 11.78 -13.13
C GLU A 50 -6.81 11.18 -11.97
N ALA A 51 -5.58 11.66 -11.73
CA ALA A 51 -5.03 11.57 -10.39
C ALA A 51 -5.87 12.49 -9.50
N PRO A 52 -6.51 11.98 -8.43
CA PRO A 52 -7.22 12.84 -7.50
C PRO A 52 -6.19 13.64 -6.72
N THR A 53 -5.86 14.81 -7.21
CA THR A 53 -5.13 15.81 -6.47
C THR A 53 -6.07 16.30 -5.37
N SER A 54 -5.68 16.11 -4.11
CA SER A 54 -6.29 16.87 -3.04
C SER A 54 -5.88 18.33 -3.22
N ASP A 55 -6.81 19.27 -3.13
CA ASP A 55 -6.51 20.70 -3.06
C ASP A 55 -5.75 21.10 -1.77
N ALA A 56 -5.65 20.16 -0.83
CA ALA A 56 -5.06 20.37 0.49
C ALA A 56 -3.59 19.96 0.58
N TRP A 57 -3.13 18.98 -0.20
CA TRP A 57 -1.78 18.44 -0.07
C TRP A 57 -1.26 17.79 -1.36
N CYS A 58 0.06 17.72 -1.48
CA CYS A 58 0.77 16.98 -2.52
C CYS A 58 1.96 16.21 -1.93
N PHE A 59 2.51 15.27 -2.68
CA PHE A 59 3.74 14.58 -2.30
C PHE A 59 4.96 15.31 -2.81
N VAL A 60 6.01 15.35 -1.98
CA VAL A 60 7.34 15.81 -2.35
C VAL A 60 8.33 14.69 -2.09
N ARG A 61 9.08 14.34 -3.10
CA ARG A 61 10.19 13.39 -3.00
C ARG A 61 11.47 14.14 -2.63
N THR A 62 12.19 13.67 -1.62
CA THR A 62 13.52 14.17 -1.31
C THR A 62 14.55 13.09 -1.65
N MET A 63 15.47 13.40 -2.59
CA MET A 63 16.64 12.58 -2.89
C MET A 63 17.87 13.39 -2.51
N GLY A 64 18.60 12.93 -1.46
CA GLY A 64 19.76 13.66 -0.98
C GLY A 64 19.43 15.08 -0.51
N GLU A 65 20.30 16.05 -0.82
CA GLU A 65 20.08 17.48 -0.46
C GLU A 65 19.18 18.24 -1.44
N GLY A 66 18.76 17.62 -2.56
CA GLY A 66 17.89 18.21 -3.56
C GLY A 66 16.40 18.00 -3.25
N ARG A 67 15.61 19.07 -3.31
CA ARG A 67 14.14 19.00 -3.21
C ARG A 67 13.57 19.11 -4.63
N GLU A 68 13.02 18.03 -5.16
CA GLU A 68 12.19 18.09 -6.36
C GLU A 68 10.72 17.94 -5.96
N PRO A 69 9.84 18.90 -6.28
CA PRO A 69 8.41 18.72 -6.13
C PRO A 69 7.96 17.61 -7.07
N CYS A 70 7.23 16.63 -6.52
CA CYS A 70 6.66 15.52 -7.25
C CYS A 70 5.17 15.82 -7.42
N ASP A 71 4.76 16.16 -8.63
CA ASP A 71 3.32 16.25 -8.92
C ASP A 71 2.74 14.84 -8.95
N VAL A 72 1.68 14.61 -8.18
CA VAL A 72 0.97 13.32 -8.11
C VAL A 72 0.42 12.90 -9.49
N ALA A 73 0.30 13.86 -10.41
CA ALA A 73 -0.13 13.60 -11.78
C ALA A 73 0.94 12.90 -12.65
N ASP A 74 2.18 12.82 -12.20
CA ASP A 74 3.25 12.15 -12.96
C ASP A 74 3.44 10.72 -12.44
N GLU A 75 2.73 9.78 -13.05
CA GLU A 75 2.67 8.34 -12.70
C GLU A 75 4.06 7.67 -12.62
N THR A 76 5.07 8.25 -13.26
CA THR A 76 6.44 7.75 -13.30
C THR A 76 7.17 7.95 -11.96
N TYR A 77 6.72 8.85 -11.11
CA TYR A 77 7.43 9.30 -9.92
C TYR A 77 6.95 8.69 -8.59
N LEU A 78 5.76 8.08 -8.55
CA LEU A 78 5.25 7.44 -7.33
C LEU A 78 5.90 6.08 -7.00
N ARG A 79 6.85 5.64 -7.80
CA ARG A 79 7.62 4.43 -7.52
C ARG A 79 8.58 4.69 -6.37
N CYS A 80 8.35 4.02 -5.24
CA CYS A 80 9.26 4.05 -4.11
C CYS A 80 10.63 3.56 -4.54
N THR A 81 11.65 4.41 -4.47
CA THR A 81 13.04 3.92 -4.49
C THR A 81 13.51 3.81 -3.05
N ALA A 82 14.29 2.79 -2.73
CA ALA A 82 14.77 2.51 -1.37
C ALA A 82 15.48 3.71 -0.69
N ALA A 83 15.97 4.65 -1.48
CA ALA A 83 16.67 5.85 -1.01
C ALA A 83 15.79 7.11 -0.93
N ALA A 84 14.52 7.06 -1.39
CA ALA A 84 13.65 8.23 -1.39
C ALA A 84 12.83 8.31 -0.10
N THR A 85 12.87 9.45 0.56
CA THR A 85 11.93 9.81 1.62
C THR A 85 10.82 10.66 1.02
N TYR A 86 9.59 10.23 1.18
CA TYR A 86 8.44 11.00 0.75
C TYR A 86 7.92 11.86 1.89
N LYS A 87 7.41 13.03 1.53
CA LYS A 87 6.75 13.94 2.46
C LYS A 87 5.43 14.42 1.88
N VAL A 88 4.41 14.49 2.70
CA VAL A 88 3.19 15.20 2.37
C VAL A 88 3.43 16.68 2.63
N THR A 89 3.26 17.51 1.63
CA THR A 89 3.34 18.97 1.72
C THR A 89 1.94 19.55 1.62
N TRP A 90 1.60 20.45 2.51
CA TRP A 90 0.29 21.04 2.62
C TRP A 90 0.23 22.39 1.88
N SER A 91 -0.76 22.57 1.02
CA SER A 91 -1.07 23.86 0.37
C SER A 91 -1.84 24.80 1.30
N ARG A 92 -2.58 24.23 2.28
CA ARG A 92 -3.32 24.92 3.33
C ARG A 92 -3.31 24.09 4.60
N PRO A 93 -3.62 24.67 5.78
CA PRO A 93 -3.85 23.87 6.98
C PRO A 93 -4.96 22.83 6.77
N PRO A 94 -4.81 21.60 7.30
CA PRO A 94 -5.86 20.59 7.24
C PRO A 94 -7.10 21.06 7.99
N ARG A 95 -8.27 20.81 7.44
CA ARG A 95 -9.56 21.25 7.98
C ARG A 95 -10.39 20.12 8.54
N ARG A 96 -10.22 18.90 8.03
CA ARG A 96 -11.05 17.74 8.39
C ARG A 96 -10.20 16.51 8.62
N ALA A 97 -10.48 15.81 9.69
CA ALA A 97 -9.86 14.53 10.02
C ALA A 97 -10.91 13.44 10.16
N LEU A 98 -10.72 12.30 9.47
CA LEU A 98 -11.53 11.11 9.67
C LEU A 98 -10.88 10.24 10.75
N VAL A 99 -11.58 10.07 11.87
CA VAL A 99 -11.14 9.21 12.97
C VAL A 99 -11.80 7.84 12.84
N LEU A 100 -10.99 6.80 12.83
CA LEU A 100 -11.39 5.41 12.68
C LEU A 100 -10.98 4.60 13.90
N ALA A 101 -11.86 3.70 14.37
CA ALA A 101 -11.56 2.77 15.44
C ALA A 101 -12.24 1.41 15.18
N LYS A 102 -11.85 0.37 15.91
CA LYS A 102 -12.39 -0.99 15.74
C LYS A 102 -13.89 -1.03 16.01
N LYS A 103 -14.61 -1.86 15.27
CA LYS A 103 -16.03 -2.15 15.50
C LYS A 103 -16.27 -2.72 16.91
N SER A 104 -15.39 -3.60 17.36
CA SER A 104 -15.45 -4.32 18.64
C SER A 104 -14.64 -3.65 19.75
N MET A 105 -14.47 -2.30 19.70
CA MET A 105 -13.72 -1.59 20.71
C MET A 105 -14.39 -1.69 22.10
N ASP A 106 -13.58 -1.83 23.13
CA ASP A 106 -14.02 -1.72 24.52
C ASP A 106 -14.13 -0.25 24.98
N ASP A 107 -14.49 -0.04 26.25
CA ASP A 107 -14.62 1.32 26.78
C ASP A 107 -13.25 2.03 26.94
N ALA A 108 -12.15 1.31 27.08
CA ALA A 108 -10.83 1.90 27.13
C ALA A 108 -10.41 2.41 25.74
N GLU A 109 -10.56 1.58 24.72
CA GLU A 109 -10.32 1.95 23.32
C GLU A 109 -11.25 3.11 22.88
N LEU A 110 -12.52 3.13 23.32
CA LEU A 110 -13.44 4.23 23.05
C LEU A 110 -13.00 5.53 23.72
N ARG A 111 -12.44 5.47 24.96
CA ARG A 111 -11.86 6.64 25.61
C ARG A 111 -10.69 7.19 24.82
N VAL A 112 -9.78 6.33 24.36
CA VAL A 112 -8.63 6.73 23.53
C VAL A 112 -9.08 7.36 22.21
N ALA A 113 -10.03 6.74 21.51
CA ALA A 113 -10.57 7.29 20.26
C ALA A 113 -11.22 8.67 20.49
N SER A 114 -11.93 8.83 21.60
CA SER A 114 -12.52 10.13 21.98
C SER A 114 -11.44 11.15 22.35
N GLU A 115 -10.33 10.72 22.96
CA GLU A 115 -9.21 11.60 23.28
C GLU A 115 -8.46 12.06 22.03
N VAL A 116 -8.18 11.15 21.09
CA VAL A 116 -7.62 11.50 19.77
C VAL A 116 -8.50 12.54 19.06
N ALA A 117 -9.82 12.31 19.03
CA ALA A 117 -10.75 13.25 18.43
C ALA A 117 -10.74 14.62 19.18
N ARG A 118 -10.61 14.60 20.51
CA ARG A 118 -10.52 15.83 21.33
C ARG A 118 -9.24 16.63 21.00
N VAL A 119 -8.10 15.96 20.91
CA VAL A 119 -6.83 16.62 20.57
C VAL A 119 -6.92 17.25 19.18
N ILE A 120 -7.42 16.50 18.19
CA ILE A 120 -7.58 17.01 16.83
C ILE A 120 -8.54 18.20 16.78
N ALA A 121 -9.71 18.10 17.43
CA ALA A 121 -10.66 19.21 17.50
C ALA A 121 -10.07 20.44 18.21
N GLY A 122 -9.24 20.24 19.23
CA GLY A 122 -8.51 21.29 19.92
C GLY A 122 -7.54 22.08 19.03
N LEU A 123 -7.11 21.49 17.90
CA LEU A 123 -6.30 22.14 16.87
C LEU A 123 -7.14 22.97 15.88
N GLY A 124 -8.47 22.95 15.98
CA GLY A 124 -9.39 23.64 15.08
C GLY A 124 -9.73 22.84 13.83
N ILE A 125 -9.60 21.51 13.89
CA ILE A 125 -9.88 20.60 12.79
C ILE A 125 -11.23 19.90 13.03
N ASP A 126 -12.10 19.90 12.02
CA ASP A 126 -13.41 19.26 12.07
C ASP A 126 -13.26 17.73 12.16
N ILE A 127 -14.06 17.11 13.02
CA ILE A 127 -14.04 15.67 13.24
C ILE A 127 -15.09 14.99 12.38
N LEU A 128 -14.62 14.04 11.56
CA LEU A 128 -15.45 13.08 10.86
C LEU A 128 -15.30 11.72 11.54
N LEU A 129 -16.39 11.00 11.72
CA LEU A 129 -16.41 9.65 12.28
C LEU A 129 -17.16 8.72 11.33
N ALA A 130 -16.57 7.57 11.02
CA ALA A 130 -17.29 6.50 10.33
C ALA A 130 -18.06 5.63 11.34
N GLU A 131 -19.12 4.93 10.89
CA GLU A 131 -19.75 3.90 11.70
C GLU A 131 -18.78 2.71 11.94
N PRO A 132 -18.83 2.06 13.12
CA PRO A 132 -19.73 2.31 14.25
C PRO A 132 -19.23 3.33 15.28
N LEU A 133 -18.08 3.97 15.05
CA LEU A 133 -17.53 4.92 16.01
C LEU A 133 -18.44 6.14 16.20
N TYR A 134 -19.07 6.62 15.13
CA TYR A 134 -19.98 7.76 15.21
C TYR A 134 -21.11 7.53 16.21
N SER A 135 -21.83 6.41 16.10
CA SER A 135 -22.94 6.07 17.01
C SER A 135 -22.50 5.95 18.48
N ARG A 136 -21.27 5.50 18.73
CA ARG A 136 -20.75 5.25 20.09
C ARG A 136 -20.08 6.47 20.72
N ALA A 137 -19.43 7.32 19.94
CA ALA A 137 -18.61 8.41 20.46
C ALA A 137 -19.28 9.79 20.40
N ARG A 138 -20.25 10.00 19.51
CA ARG A 138 -20.83 11.34 19.27
C ARG A 138 -21.37 12.02 20.52
N ALA A 139 -22.10 11.30 21.39
CA ALA A 139 -22.65 11.85 22.62
C ALA A 139 -21.53 12.28 23.60
N ARG A 140 -20.52 11.40 23.80
CA ARG A 140 -19.37 11.68 24.65
C ARG A 140 -18.56 12.88 24.15
N LEU A 141 -18.45 13.07 22.85
CA LEU A 141 -17.77 14.23 22.26
C LEU A 141 -18.61 15.50 22.42
N ALA A 142 -19.93 15.40 22.21
CA ALA A 142 -20.85 16.51 22.39
C ALA A 142 -20.86 17.04 23.85
N ASP A 143 -20.81 16.15 24.85
CA ASP A 143 -20.69 16.49 26.27
C ASP A 143 -19.39 17.29 26.58
N ARG A 144 -18.38 17.19 25.72
CA ARG A 144 -17.12 17.95 25.79
C ARG A 144 -17.09 19.16 24.84
N GLY A 145 -18.24 19.53 24.25
CA GLY A 145 -18.34 20.65 23.31
C GLY A 145 -17.72 20.38 21.92
N ILE A 146 -17.51 19.11 21.55
CA ILE A 146 -16.91 18.72 20.27
C ILE A 146 -18.02 18.23 19.33
N ALA A 147 -18.21 18.96 18.22
CA ALA A 147 -19.09 18.52 17.14
C ALA A 147 -18.35 17.49 16.28
N ALA A 148 -19.02 16.36 16.02
CA ALA A 148 -18.52 15.35 15.08
C ALA A 148 -19.59 15.05 14.04
N ALA A 149 -19.20 14.97 12.77
CA ALA A 149 -20.09 14.62 11.66
C ALA A 149 -19.88 13.17 11.23
N LEU A 150 -20.97 12.55 10.76
CA LEU A 150 -20.88 11.22 10.14
C LEU A 150 -20.20 11.33 8.78
N TRP A 151 -19.21 10.45 8.54
CA TRP A 151 -18.62 10.23 7.24
C TRP A 151 -19.16 8.92 6.65
N GLU A 152 -19.72 8.98 5.45
CA GLU A 152 -20.42 7.85 4.84
C GLU A 152 -19.58 7.13 3.80
N SER A 153 -18.90 7.87 2.92
CA SER A 153 -18.11 7.25 1.84
C SER A 153 -17.06 8.21 1.25
N GLU A 154 -16.16 7.66 0.43
CA GLU A 154 -15.17 8.43 -0.33
C GLU A 154 -15.78 9.35 -1.40
N ASP A 155 -17.05 9.14 -1.78
CA ASP A 155 -17.76 9.96 -2.77
C ASP A 155 -18.36 11.23 -2.18
N ASP A 156 -18.36 11.40 -0.85
CA ASP A 156 -18.81 12.62 -0.19
C ASP A 156 -17.75 13.73 -0.36
N GLY A 157 -17.82 14.42 -1.50
CA GLY A 157 -16.89 15.51 -1.85
C GLY A 157 -16.92 16.67 -0.86
N GLU A 158 -18.08 16.94 -0.20
CA GLU A 158 -18.20 18.00 0.79
C GLU A 158 -17.52 17.64 2.11
N ARG A 159 -17.45 16.35 2.46
CA ARG A 159 -16.86 15.83 3.69
C ARG A 159 -15.60 15.01 3.46
N ARG A 160 -14.86 15.29 2.38
CA ARG A 160 -13.59 14.61 2.15
C ARG A 160 -12.60 14.95 3.27
N PRO A 161 -12.03 13.94 3.96
CA PRO A 161 -11.02 14.16 4.98
C PRO A 161 -9.69 14.59 4.35
N ASP A 162 -8.97 15.50 5.02
CA ASP A 162 -7.61 15.87 4.63
C ASP A 162 -6.58 14.84 5.12
N PHE A 163 -6.86 14.19 6.26
CA PHE A 163 -6.07 13.05 6.76
C PHE A 163 -6.94 12.10 7.59
N LEU A 164 -6.40 10.91 7.87
CA LEU A 164 -7.02 9.91 8.73
C LEU A 164 -6.23 9.75 10.02
N ALA A 165 -6.94 9.51 11.12
CA ALA A 165 -6.37 9.03 12.37
C ALA A 165 -6.99 7.67 12.70
N THR A 166 -6.19 6.60 12.74
CA THR A 166 -6.68 5.25 13.07
C THR A 166 -6.24 4.85 14.46
N ILE A 167 -7.16 4.32 15.29
CA ILE A 167 -6.90 3.90 16.66
C ILE A 167 -7.16 2.40 16.79
N GLY A 168 -6.08 1.61 16.76
CA GLY A 168 -6.13 0.15 16.83
C GLY A 168 -4.89 -0.51 16.23
N GLY A 169 -4.98 -1.81 15.91
CA GLY A 169 -3.88 -2.56 15.27
C GLY A 169 -3.94 -2.49 13.74
N ASP A 170 -3.08 -3.29 13.11
CA ASP A 170 -2.88 -3.35 11.64
C ASP A 170 -4.17 -3.59 10.85
N GLY A 171 -5.10 -4.40 11.37
CA GLY A 171 -6.41 -4.62 10.74
C GLY A 171 -7.26 -3.37 10.54
N LEU A 172 -7.00 -2.30 11.31
CA LEU A 172 -7.70 -1.04 11.12
C LEU A 172 -7.11 -0.23 9.96
N LEU A 173 -5.83 -0.37 9.70
CA LEU A 173 -5.21 0.22 8.50
C LEU A 173 -5.72 -0.46 7.23
N LEU A 174 -5.95 -1.79 7.25
CA LEU A 174 -6.63 -2.51 6.17
C LEU A 174 -8.08 -2.03 6.00
N TYR A 175 -8.77 -1.70 7.10
CA TYR A 175 -10.10 -1.10 7.02
C TYR A 175 -10.06 0.30 6.42
N ALA A 176 -9.12 1.15 6.84
CA ALA A 176 -8.90 2.47 6.23
C ALA A 176 -8.63 2.36 4.72
N ASN A 177 -7.80 1.39 4.30
CA ASN A 177 -7.58 1.09 2.88
C ASN A 177 -8.88 0.72 2.15
N ALA A 178 -9.74 -0.09 2.77
CA ALA A 178 -11.00 -0.55 2.16
C ALA A 178 -12.02 0.58 1.97
N LEU A 179 -11.89 1.70 2.66
CA LEU A 179 -12.76 2.87 2.51
C LEU A 179 -12.41 3.73 1.28
N PHE A 180 -11.22 3.56 0.69
CA PHE A 180 -10.73 4.35 -0.45
C PHE A 180 -10.33 3.42 -1.59
N GLN A 181 -11.33 2.94 -2.32
CA GLN A 181 -11.15 1.97 -3.41
C GLN A 181 -11.06 2.61 -4.81
N ARG A 182 -11.55 3.84 -4.96
CA ARG A 182 -11.64 4.56 -6.24
C ARG A 182 -10.76 5.80 -6.27
N THR A 183 -10.36 6.30 -5.11
CA THR A 183 -9.58 7.53 -4.98
C THR A 183 -8.29 7.28 -4.21
N ALA A 184 -7.35 8.24 -4.30
CA ALA A 184 -6.16 8.22 -3.45
C ALA A 184 -6.57 8.42 -1.99
N PRO A 185 -6.18 7.50 -1.06
CA PRO A 185 -6.45 7.68 0.35
C PRO A 185 -5.66 8.88 0.90
N PRO A 186 -6.26 9.68 1.80
CA PRO A 186 -5.54 10.71 2.52
C PRO A 186 -4.42 10.14 3.39
N PRO A 187 -3.42 10.96 3.82
CA PRO A 187 -2.39 10.53 4.75
C PRO A 187 -2.97 9.97 6.05
N VAL A 188 -2.39 8.87 6.54
CA VAL A 188 -2.87 8.16 7.73
C VAL A 188 -1.86 8.30 8.86
N ILE A 189 -2.29 8.80 10.03
CA ILE A 189 -1.58 8.70 11.30
C ILE A 189 -2.17 7.50 12.04
N ALA A 190 -1.35 6.47 12.26
CA ALA A 190 -1.82 5.21 12.84
C ALA A 190 -1.37 5.06 14.29
N PHE A 191 -2.34 5.10 15.21
CA PHE A 191 -2.15 4.89 16.64
C PHE A 191 -2.44 3.43 17.01
N SER A 192 -1.52 2.80 17.72
CA SER A 192 -1.79 1.52 18.38
C SER A 192 -2.55 1.76 19.68
N ALA A 193 -3.64 1.01 19.88
CA ALA A 193 -4.38 0.97 21.14
C ALA A 193 -4.28 -0.45 21.71
N GLY A 194 -3.23 -0.70 22.48
CA GLY A 194 -2.89 -2.02 23.01
C GLY A 194 -1.48 -2.45 22.62
N SER A 195 -1.28 -3.67 22.13
CA SER A 195 0.04 -4.06 21.60
C SER A 195 0.38 -3.21 20.38
N LEU A 196 1.60 -2.68 20.35
CA LEU A 196 2.12 -1.90 19.23
C LEU A 196 1.91 -2.69 17.92
N GLY A 197 1.19 -2.12 16.94
CA GLY A 197 0.97 -2.75 15.64
C GLY A 197 2.23 -2.68 14.77
N PHE A 198 2.38 -3.60 13.83
CA PHE A 198 3.49 -3.56 12.88
C PHE A 198 3.41 -2.33 11.94
N LEU A 199 2.18 -1.88 11.68
CA LEU A 199 1.87 -0.75 10.79
C LEU A 199 1.45 0.53 11.55
N ALA A 200 1.27 0.45 12.88
CA ALA A 200 0.84 1.56 13.72
C ALA A 200 1.98 1.98 14.67
N PRO A 201 2.87 2.91 14.23
CA PRO A 201 4.10 3.22 14.96
C PRO A 201 3.90 4.14 16.16
N PHE A 202 2.73 4.78 16.31
CA PHE A 202 2.43 5.68 17.42
C PHE A 202 1.65 4.95 18.50
N ASP A 203 2.17 4.97 19.73
CA ASP A 203 1.45 4.40 20.88
C ASP A 203 0.46 5.45 21.44
N ALA A 204 -0.82 5.11 21.45
CA ALA A 204 -1.86 6.02 21.95
C ALA A 204 -1.84 6.18 23.49
N TYR A 205 -1.18 5.28 24.20
CA TYR A 205 -1.05 5.29 25.66
C TYR A 205 0.31 5.78 26.15
N ASP A 206 1.24 6.09 25.25
CA ASP A 206 2.57 6.56 25.64
C ASP A 206 2.48 8.01 26.17
N GLU A 207 2.62 8.15 27.48
CA GLU A 207 2.62 9.44 28.19
C GLU A 207 4.01 10.10 28.25
N SER A 208 5.02 9.47 27.66
CA SER A 208 6.37 10.05 27.59
C SER A 208 6.42 11.31 26.72
N ALA A 209 7.44 12.15 26.93
CA ALA A 209 7.61 13.38 26.16
C ALA A 209 7.72 13.15 24.64
N ASP A 210 8.12 11.93 24.20
CA ASP A 210 8.30 11.54 22.82
C ASP A 210 7.16 10.65 22.26
N GLY A 211 6.13 10.37 23.07
CA GLY A 211 5.01 9.48 22.73
C GLY A 211 3.63 10.14 22.86
N GLY A 212 2.58 9.35 22.60
CA GLY A 212 1.20 9.74 22.77
C GLY A 212 0.60 10.61 21.66
N VAL A 213 -0.69 10.89 21.80
CA VAL A 213 -1.51 11.53 20.76
C VAL A 213 -1.09 12.97 20.50
N GLU A 214 -0.88 13.76 21.57
CA GLU A 214 -0.53 15.17 21.43
C GLU A 214 0.83 15.34 20.76
N ASN A 215 1.77 14.49 21.12
CA ASN A 215 3.10 14.51 20.56
C ASN A 215 3.12 14.05 19.09
N ALA A 216 2.36 12.99 18.75
CA ALA A 216 2.22 12.55 17.35
C ALA A 216 1.61 13.66 16.49
N MET A 217 0.63 14.42 17.02
CA MET A 217 0.02 15.53 16.30
C MET A 217 0.94 16.77 16.24
N GLY A 218 1.68 17.06 17.30
CA GLY A 218 2.60 18.20 17.36
C GLY A 218 3.91 17.96 16.63
N LEU A 219 4.61 16.87 16.96
CA LEU A 219 5.95 16.59 16.43
C LEU A 219 5.95 15.93 15.06
N ALA A 220 5.14 14.89 14.87
CA ALA A 220 5.11 14.18 13.60
C ALA A 220 4.36 14.96 12.52
N ALA A 221 3.31 15.66 12.89
CA ALA A 221 2.42 16.36 11.97
C ALA A 221 2.56 17.89 12.02
N GLY A 222 3.25 18.45 13.06
CA GLY A 222 3.44 19.89 13.20
C GLY A 222 2.14 20.70 13.20
N LEU A 223 1.06 20.10 13.72
CA LEU A 223 -0.26 20.71 13.77
C LEU A 223 -0.34 21.59 15.01
N GLU A 224 -0.54 22.90 14.82
CA GLU A 224 -0.67 23.87 15.89
C GLU A 224 -2.07 24.48 15.90
N ARG A 225 -2.59 24.74 17.10
CA ARG A 225 -3.91 25.34 17.27
C ARG A 225 -3.96 26.74 16.64
N GLY A 226 -4.96 26.93 15.74
CA GLY A 226 -5.18 28.24 15.11
C GLY A 226 -4.09 28.67 14.13
N ALA A 227 -3.25 27.73 13.67
CA ALA A 227 -2.21 28.02 12.71
C ALA A 227 -2.83 28.56 11.40
N SER A 228 -2.37 29.75 10.99
CA SER A 228 -2.72 30.33 9.68
C SER A 228 -1.82 29.83 8.55
N ARG A 229 -0.72 29.15 8.92
CA ARG A 229 0.24 28.57 7.97
C ARG A 229 0.06 27.06 7.87
N PRO A 230 0.33 26.46 6.70
CA PRO A 230 0.37 25.01 6.58
C PRO A 230 1.40 24.40 7.55
N PRO A 231 1.14 23.19 8.07
CA PRO A 231 2.12 22.48 8.88
C PRO A 231 3.37 22.14 8.06
N PRO A 232 4.50 21.81 8.74
CA PRO A 232 5.68 21.32 8.06
C PRO A 232 5.35 20.03 7.27
N PRO A 233 6.15 19.68 6.26
CA PRO A 233 5.92 18.46 5.49
C PRO A 233 5.98 17.20 6.37
N TRP A 234 4.96 16.35 6.27
CA TRP A 234 4.88 15.10 7.03
C TRP A 234 5.74 14.02 6.39
N PRO A 235 6.67 13.38 7.11
CA PRO A 235 7.38 12.22 6.59
C PRO A 235 6.41 11.04 6.46
N VAL A 236 6.34 10.44 5.27
CA VAL A 236 5.43 9.33 5.00
C VAL A 236 6.11 8.17 4.31
N SER A 237 5.62 6.97 4.59
CA SER A 237 5.82 5.79 3.74
C SER A 237 4.68 5.72 2.74
N LEU A 238 4.99 5.71 1.45
CA LEU A 238 4.00 5.40 0.42
C LEU A 238 3.88 3.88 0.31
N ARG A 239 2.89 3.32 0.99
CA ARG A 239 2.67 1.87 0.95
C ARG A 239 2.00 1.49 -0.35
N MET A 240 2.69 0.64 -1.11
CA MET A 240 2.15 0.05 -2.34
C MET A 240 0.81 -0.62 -2.07
N ARG A 241 -0.13 -0.47 -3.00
CA ARG A 241 -1.36 -1.28 -3.07
C ARG A 241 -1.36 -2.09 -4.36
N LEU A 242 -2.06 -3.20 -4.37
CA LEU A 242 -2.31 -3.99 -5.56
C LEU A 242 -3.69 -3.63 -6.12
N ARG A 243 -3.74 -3.27 -7.39
CA ARG A 243 -4.98 -3.20 -8.16
C ARG A 243 -5.31 -4.59 -8.68
N CYS A 244 -6.42 -5.12 -8.25
CA CYS A 244 -6.91 -6.45 -8.60
C CYS A 244 -8.20 -6.30 -9.40
N THR A 245 -8.19 -6.70 -10.67
CA THR A 245 -9.36 -6.63 -11.55
C THR A 245 -9.76 -8.02 -11.98
N VAL A 246 -11.00 -8.40 -11.75
CA VAL A 246 -11.58 -9.67 -12.18
C VAL A 246 -12.38 -9.44 -13.45
N PHE A 247 -12.13 -10.24 -14.46
CA PHE A 247 -12.82 -10.21 -15.75
C PHE A 247 -13.60 -11.51 -15.96
N ASP A 248 -14.77 -11.40 -16.57
CA ASP A 248 -15.53 -12.54 -17.09
C ASP A 248 -14.80 -13.13 -18.31
N GLY A 249 -14.50 -14.41 -18.26
CA GLY A 249 -13.73 -15.09 -19.32
C GLY A 249 -14.47 -15.21 -20.65
N GLY A 250 -15.80 -15.06 -20.67
CA GLY A 250 -16.60 -15.14 -21.89
C GLY A 250 -16.84 -13.80 -22.57
N SER A 251 -17.20 -12.77 -21.77
CA SER A 251 -17.53 -11.42 -22.28
C SER A 251 -16.34 -10.44 -22.22
N GLY A 252 -15.37 -10.69 -21.34
CA GLY A 252 -14.30 -9.73 -21.03
C GLY A 252 -14.75 -8.56 -20.14
N ASP A 253 -15.96 -8.60 -19.61
CA ASP A 253 -16.49 -7.54 -18.75
C ASP A 253 -15.80 -7.55 -17.37
N VAL A 254 -15.68 -6.39 -16.76
CA VAL A 254 -15.15 -6.27 -15.39
C VAL A 254 -16.22 -6.73 -14.40
N LEU A 255 -15.98 -7.83 -13.70
CA LEU A 255 -16.84 -8.35 -12.64
C LEU A 255 -16.57 -7.67 -11.29
N ALA A 256 -15.31 -7.37 -10.98
CA ALA A 256 -14.93 -6.72 -9.72
C ALA A 256 -13.59 -6.00 -9.86
N ARG A 257 -13.40 -4.95 -9.03
CA ARG A 257 -12.11 -4.27 -8.88
C ARG A 257 -11.87 -3.95 -7.42
N HIS A 258 -10.68 -4.28 -6.93
CA HIS A 258 -10.26 -4.02 -5.55
C HIS A 258 -8.83 -3.50 -5.49
N GLU A 259 -8.58 -2.63 -4.49
CA GLU A 259 -7.26 -2.10 -4.16
C GLU A 259 -6.81 -2.73 -2.83
N ALA A 260 -5.91 -3.74 -2.89
CA ALA A 260 -5.44 -4.45 -1.71
C ALA A 260 -4.14 -3.84 -1.16
N LEU A 261 -4.04 -3.70 0.17
CA LEU A 261 -2.86 -3.18 0.85
C LEU A 261 -1.85 -4.29 1.17
N ASN A 262 -2.33 -5.44 1.66
CA ASN A 262 -1.48 -6.58 1.96
C ASN A 262 -1.36 -7.52 0.77
N GLU A 263 -2.44 -8.20 0.43
CA GLU A 263 -2.39 -9.27 -0.57
C GLU A 263 -3.74 -9.55 -1.24
N VAL A 264 -3.66 -10.15 -2.40
CA VAL A 264 -4.76 -10.91 -3.01
C VAL A 264 -4.43 -12.40 -2.93
N VAL A 265 -5.44 -13.20 -2.58
CA VAL A 265 -5.33 -14.66 -2.48
C VAL A 265 -6.31 -15.31 -3.45
N VAL A 266 -5.81 -16.15 -4.35
CA VAL A 266 -6.62 -17.07 -5.15
C VAL A 266 -6.53 -18.44 -4.51
N ASN A 267 -7.67 -19.04 -4.15
CA ASN A 267 -7.71 -20.33 -3.48
C ASN A 267 -8.86 -21.22 -3.99
N ARG A 268 -8.82 -22.49 -3.61
CA ARG A 268 -9.81 -23.51 -3.99
C ARG A 268 -11.16 -23.37 -3.28
N GLY A 269 -11.28 -22.45 -2.32
CA GLY A 269 -12.48 -22.32 -1.49
C GLY A 269 -12.79 -23.58 -0.71
N ASP A 270 -14.04 -24.01 -0.76
CA ASP A 270 -14.54 -25.20 -0.05
C ASP A 270 -14.38 -26.49 -0.88
N SER A 271 -13.70 -26.43 -2.04
CA SER A 271 -13.45 -27.58 -2.91
C SER A 271 -12.43 -28.53 -2.29
N GLU A 272 -12.68 -29.83 -2.41
CA GLU A 272 -11.71 -30.88 -2.06
C GLU A 272 -10.56 -30.99 -3.06
N PHE A 273 -10.78 -30.50 -4.29
CA PHE A 273 -9.78 -30.52 -5.34
C PHE A 273 -8.86 -29.31 -5.27
N LEU A 274 -7.58 -29.50 -5.60
CA LEU A 274 -6.64 -28.40 -5.79
C LEU A 274 -7.13 -27.47 -6.91
N SER A 275 -6.90 -26.18 -6.75
CA SER A 275 -7.13 -25.23 -7.83
C SER A 275 -6.10 -25.48 -8.94
N ALA A 276 -6.56 -25.52 -10.19
CA ALA A 276 -5.70 -25.44 -11.36
C ALA A 276 -5.83 -24.02 -11.91
N VAL A 277 -4.81 -23.20 -11.68
CA VAL A 277 -4.78 -21.79 -12.07
C VAL A 277 -3.59 -21.56 -12.96
N GLU A 278 -3.85 -21.16 -14.20
CA GLU A 278 -2.84 -20.71 -15.12
C GLU A 278 -2.29 -19.36 -14.69
N CYS A 279 -0.99 -19.25 -14.54
CA CYS A 279 -0.30 -18.05 -14.09
C CYS A 279 0.51 -17.46 -15.23
N PHE A 280 0.36 -16.16 -15.47
CA PHE A 280 1.07 -15.41 -16.49
C PHE A 280 1.76 -14.20 -15.88
N CYS A 281 2.87 -13.79 -16.47
CA CYS A 281 3.56 -12.54 -16.17
C CYS A 281 3.81 -11.79 -17.48
N ASN A 282 3.23 -10.60 -17.64
CA ASN A 282 3.31 -9.81 -18.88
C ASN A 282 2.91 -10.63 -20.12
N ASP A 283 1.80 -11.36 -20.03
CA ASP A 283 1.28 -12.31 -21.02
C ASP A 283 2.13 -13.56 -21.31
N GLU A 284 3.30 -13.68 -20.70
CA GLU A 284 4.11 -14.90 -20.80
C GLU A 284 3.63 -15.94 -19.78
N HIS A 285 3.33 -17.16 -20.24
CA HIS A 285 2.91 -18.25 -19.36
C HIS A 285 4.03 -18.63 -18.38
N LEU A 286 3.75 -18.51 -17.09
CA LEU A 286 4.70 -18.83 -16.04
C LEU A 286 4.59 -20.30 -15.62
N THR A 287 3.39 -20.74 -15.26
CA THR A 287 3.11 -22.10 -14.79
C THR A 287 1.61 -22.32 -14.59
N THR A 288 1.21 -23.60 -14.53
CA THR A 288 -0.09 -24.01 -14.01
C THR A 288 0.07 -24.33 -12.52
N ALA A 289 -0.49 -23.50 -11.66
CA ALA A 289 -0.38 -23.68 -10.23
C ALA A 289 -1.35 -24.76 -9.73
N GLN A 290 -0.82 -25.83 -9.16
CA GLN A 290 -1.56 -26.86 -8.43
C GLN A 290 -1.21 -26.72 -6.94
N ALA A 291 -2.06 -26.01 -6.22
CA ALA A 291 -1.84 -25.66 -4.82
C ALA A 291 -3.18 -25.41 -4.10
N ASP A 292 -3.18 -25.34 -2.78
CA ASP A 292 -4.37 -24.88 -2.03
C ASP A 292 -4.70 -23.43 -2.36
N GLY A 293 -3.71 -22.64 -2.76
CA GLY A 293 -3.89 -21.27 -3.21
C GLY A 293 -2.59 -20.62 -3.68
N ILE A 294 -2.75 -19.39 -4.12
CA ILE A 294 -1.68 -18.48 -4.55
C ILE A 294 -1.90 -17.14 -3.85
N ILE A 295 -0.83 -16.55 -3.34
CA ILE A 295 -0.83 -15.22 -2.74
C ILE A 295 0.02 -14.31 -3.63
N VAL A 296 -0.52 -13.15 -3.99
CA VAL A 296 0.29 -12.02 -4.47
C VAL A 296 0.24 -10.95 -3.41
N ALA A 297 1.38 -10.64 -2.81
CA ALA A 297 1.50 -9.69 -1.71
C ALA A 297 2.32 -8.47 -2.10
N THR A 298 1.99 -7.33 -1.50
CA THR A 298 2.83 -6.13 -1.48
C THR A 298 4.03 -6.34 -0.54
N PRO A 299 5.04 -5.45 -0.55
CA PRO A 299 6.07 -5.45 0.48
C PRO A 299 5.50 -5.34 1.90
N THR A 300 4.44 -4.53 2.08
CA THR A 300 3.72 -4.43 3.36
C THR A 300 3.09 -5.77 3.75
N GLY A 301 2.39 -6.43 2.81
CA GLY A 301 1.75 -7.73 3.02
C GLY A 301 2.72 -8.91 3.09
N SER A 302 4.01 -8.71 2.73
CA SER A 302 5.03 -9.75 2.83
C SER A 302 5.24 -10.25 4.28
N THR A 303 4.85 -9.47 5.27
CA THR A 303 4.89 -9.81 6.70
C THR A 303 3.55 -10.32 7.23
N ALA A 304 2.53 -10.47 6.37
CA ALA A 304 1.20 -10.99 6.70
C ALA A 304 1.03 -12.46 6.26
N TYR A 305 0.00 -12.80 5.50
CA TYR A 305 -0.28 -14.19 5.13
C TYR A 305 0.82 -14.82 4.26
N SER A 306 1.46 -14.02 3.39
CA SER A 306 2.60 -14.48 2.58
C SER A 306 3.73 -15.03 3.44
N LEU A 307 4.05 -14.38 4.59
CA LEU A 307 5.07 -14.88 5.52
C LEU A 307 4.70 -16.25 6.08
N SER A 308 3.44 -16.44 6.51
CA SER A 308 2.95 -17.71 7.04
C SER A 308 2.97 -18.82 6.00
N ALA A 309 2.84 -18.49 4.71
CA ALA A 309 2.96 -19.41 3.59
C ALA A 309 4.41 -19.66 3.14
N GLY A 310 5.41 -19.10 3.84
CA GLY A 310 6.84 -19.28 3.55
C GLY A 310 7.41 -18.26 2.55
N GLY A 311 6.71 -17.16 2.30
CA GLY A 311 7.21 -16.04 1.50
C GLY A 311 8.32 -15.26 2.23
N PRO A 312 9.17 -14.51 1.50
CA PRO A 312 10.22 -13.69 2.08
C PRO A 312 9.65 -12.42 2.71
N MET A 313 10.31 -11.90 3.75
CA MET A 313 10.08 -10.55 4.25
C MET A 313 10.70 -9.53 3.29
N VAL A 314 9.91 -8.57 2.83
CA VAL A 314 10.33 -7.54 1.89
C VAL A 314 10.20 -6.17 2.56
N HIS A 315 11.27 -5.36 2.47
CA HIS A 315 11.27 -4.01 3.03
C HIS A 315 10.19 -3.15 2.36
N PRO A 316 9.41 -2.33 3.10
CA PRO A 316 8.29 -1.55 2.56
C PRO A 316 8.65 -0.60 1.41
N SER A 317 9.91 -0.19 1.32
CA SER A 317 10.39 0.66 0.22
C SER A 317 10.85 -0.11 -1.01
N ALA A 318 10.76 -1.43 -1.03
CA ALA A 318 11.11 -2.21 -2.22
C ALA A 318 9.96 -2.17 -3.23
N ASN A 319 10.30 -1.89 -4.48
CA ASN A 319 9.34 -1.87 -5.57
C ASN A 319 9.15 -3.28 -6.12
N ALA A 320 8.37 -4.10 -5.43
CA ALA A 320 8.23 -5.51 -5.75
C ALA A 320 6.86 -6.06 -5.36
N MET A 321 6.44 -7.10 -6.06
CA MET A 321 5.32 -7.97 -5.68
C MET A 321 5.85 -9.34 -5.31
N VAL A 322 5.30 -9.95 -4.27
CA VAL A 322 5.70 -11.27 -3.78
C VAL A 322 4.63 -12.27 -4.17
N PHE A 323 4.99 -13.21 -5.01
CA PHE A 323 4.15 -14.35 -5.39
C PHE A 323 4.49 -15.54 -4.50
N THR A 324 3.54 -16.06 -3.75
CA THR A 324 3.75 -17.15 -2.80
C THR A 324 2.71 -18.24 -2.98
N PRO A 325 3.11 -19.47 -3.40
CA PRO A 325 2.19 -20.60 -3.41
C PRO A 325 1.87 -21.07 -2.00
N VAL A 326 0.62 -21.49 -1.77
CA VAL A 326 0.16 -22.06 -0.50
C VAL A 326 0.03 -23.57 -0.66
N CYS A 327 0.77 -24.34 0.12
CA CYS A 327 0.78 -25.80 0.09
C CYS A 327 0.84 -26.38 -1.35
N PRO A 328 1.85 -26.00 -2.17
CA PRO A 328 1.93 -26.48 -3.54
C PRO A 328 2.20 -27.97 -3.59
N HIS A 329 1.64 -28.64 -4.59
CA HIS A 329 1.87 -30.06 -4.79
C HIS A 329 3.31 -30.35 -5.24
N SER A 330 3.94 -29.44 -5.98
CA SER A 330 5.32 -29.58 -6.44
C SER A 330 6.31 -28.95 -5.46
N LEU A 331 7.34 -29.71 -5.05
CA LEU A 331 8.40 -29.24 -4.17
C LEU A 331 9.29 -28.15 -4.79
N SER A 332 9.32 -28.04 -6.11
CA SER A 332 10.09 -27.00 -6.83
C SER A 332 9.36 -25.67 -6.92
N PHE A 333 8.05 -25.63 -6.63
CA PHE A 333 7.27 -24.42 -6.67
C PHE A 333 7.56 -23.56 -5.42
N ARG A 334 8.31 -22.49 -5.58
CA ARG A 334 8.81 -21.63 -4.51
C ARG A 334 8.28 -20.21 -4.65
N PRO A 335 8.25 -19.43 -3.56
CA PRO A 335 7.96 -18.01 -3.65
C PRO A 335 8.89 -17.28 -4.62
N MET A 336 8.35 -16.35 -5.37
CA MET A 336 9.06 -15.51 -6.34
C MET A 336 8.82 -14.03 -6.06
N VAL A 337 9.77 -13.19 -6.43
CA VAL A 337 9.66 -11.74 -6.32
C VAL A 337 9.65 -11.16 -7.72
N PHE A 338 8.60 -10.40 -8.05
CA PHE A 338 8.43 -9.70 -9.32
C PHE A 338 8.64 -8.21 -9.14
N PRO A 339 9.14 -7.49 -10.16
CA PRO A 339 9.20 -6.03 -10.11
C PRO A 339 7.78 -5.43 -10.09
N ASP A 340 7.63 -4.23 -9.57
CA ASP A 340 6.37 -3.49 -9.57
C ASP A 340 5.87 -3.12 -10.98
N SER A 341 6.72 -3.23 -12.00
CA SER A 341 6.35 -3.04 -13.41
C SER A 341 5.70 -4.26 -14.05
N ALA A 342 5.62 -5.39 -13.34
CA ALA A 342 5.01 -6.60 -13.86
C ALA A 342 3.48 -6.55 -13.74
N GLU A 343 2.81 -7.15 -14.73
CA GLU A 343 1.41 -7.53 -14.66
C GLU A 343 1.33 -9.03 -14.40
N LEU A 344 0.65 -9.44 -13.33
CA LEU A 344 0.40 -10.85 -13.04
C LEU A 344 -1.06 -11.17 -13.35
N LYS A 345 -1.28 -12.19 -14.19
CA LYS A 345 -2.60 -12.64 -14.59
C LYS A 345 -2.81 -14.10 -14.18
N PHE A 346 -3.98 -14.38 -13.64
CA PHE A 346 -4.41 -15.69 -13.16
C PHE A 346 -5.69 -16.08 -13.86
N VAL A 347 -5.70 -17.21 -14.55
CA VAL A 347 -6.87 -17.71 -15.25
C VAL A 347 -7.26 -19.06 -14.65
N VAL A 348 -8.52 -19.24 -14.29
CA VAL A 348 -9.01 -20.55 -13.87
C VAL A 348 -9.06 -21.44 -15.09
N ASP A 349 -8.28 -22.53 -15.10
CA ASP A 349 -8.20 -23.46 -16.22
C ASP A 349 -9.60 -23.96 -16.63
N GLY A 350 -9.85 -24.01 -17.94
CA GLY A 350 -11.11 -24.53 -18.48
C GLY A 350 -11.40 -25.98 -18.11
N ASP A 351 -10.37 -26.79 -17.90
CA ASP A 351 -10.44 -28.18 -17.46
C ASP A 351 -10.33 -28.36 -15.94
N ALA A 352 -10.25 -27.25 -15.17
CA ALA A 352 -10.23 -27.29 -13.72
C ALA A 352 -11.43 -28.06 -13.16
N ARG A 353 -11.22 -28.88 -12.13
CA ARG A 353 -12.28 -29.68 -11.51
C ARG A 353 -13.27 -28.84 -10.69
N ALA A 354 -12.84 -27.62 -10.28
CA ALA A 354 -13.64 -26.71 -9.49
C ALA A 354 -13.31 -25.25 -9.84
N ASP A 355 -14.24 -24.35 -9.52
CA ASP A 355 -14.02 -22.91 -9.57
C ASP A 355 -13.03 -22.49 -8.47
N ALA A 356 -12.40 -21.33 -8.65
CA ALA A 356 -11.55 -20.72 -7.64
C ALA A 356 -12.24 -19.53 -6.96
N TRP A 357 -11.58 -18.98 -5.95
CA TRP A 357 -12.07 -17.81 -5.23
C TRP A 357 -10.91 -16.82 -5.03
N ALA A 358 -11.20 -15.55 -5.29
CA ALA A 358 -10.28 -14.47 -4.96
C ALA A 358 -10.74 -13.74 -3.69
N THR A 359 -9.79 -13.38 -2.81
CA THR A 359 -10.03 -12.54 -1.63
C THR A 359 -8.98 -11.44 -1.56
N PHE A 360 -9.37 -10.25 -1.11
CA PHE A 360 -8.54 -9.05 -1.10
C PHE A 360 -8.41 -8.55 0.34
N ASP A 361 -7.18 -8.53 0.88
CA ASP A 361 -6.91 -8.24 2.31
C ASP A 361 -7.78 -9.06 3.26
N GLY A 362 -8.02 -10.34 2.93
CA GLY A 362 -8.90 -11.25 3.69
C GLY A 362 -10.38 -10.91 3.66
N ARG A 363 -10.83 -10.06 2.73
CA ARG A 363 -12.22 -9.59 2.58
C ARG A 363 -12.71 -9.73 1.14
N ASN A 364 -13.97 -9.36 0.88
CA ASN A 364 -14.53 -9.20 -0.47
C ASN A 364 -14.30 -10.44 -1.35
N ARG A 365 -14.80 -11.60 -0.89
CA ARG A 365 -14.66 -12.86 -1.60
C ARG A 365 -15.39 -12.82 -2.95
N VAL A 366 -14.67 -13.03 -4.05
CA VAL A 366 -15.19 -13.08 -5.42
C VAL A 366 -14.96 -14.48 -5.98
N LYS A 367 -16.04 -15.05 -6.56
CA LYS A 367 -15.94 -16.35 -7.23
C LYS A 367 -15.33 -16.17 -8.61
N LEU A 368 -14.33 -16.98 -8.94
CA LEU A 368 -13.72 -17.08 -10.26
C LEU A 368 -14.20 -18.38 -10.89
N LYS A 369 -15.01 -18.28 -11.93
CA LYS A 369 -15.44 -19.44 -12.73
C LYS A 369 -14.32 -19.85 -13.68
N ARG A 370 -14.46 -20.99 -14.29
CA ARG A 370 -13.55 -21.44 -15.35
C ARG A 370 -13.51 -20.43 -16.48
N GLY A 371 -12.30 -20.06 -16.88
CA GLY A 371 -12.05 -19.05 -17.90
C GLY A 371 -12.03 -17.60 -17.37
N ASP A 372 -12.53 -17.32 -16.14
CA ASP A 372 -12.42 -15.99 -15.55
C ASP A 372 -10.96 -15.65 -15.27
N GLU A 373 -10.64 -14.36 -15.41
CA GLU A 373 -9.29 -13.85 -15.27
C GLU A 373 -9.22 -12.89 -14.06
N LEU A 374 -8.16 -13.02 -13.27
CA LEU A 374 -7.76 -12.03 -12.27
C LEU A 374 -6.44 -11.40 -12.73
N VAL A 375 -6.47 -10.10 -12.98
CA VAL A 375 -5.28 -9.30 -13.30
C VAL A 375 -4.85 -8.50 -12.09
N VAL A 376 -3.57 -8.59 -11.73
CA VAL A 376 -2.96 -7.94 -10.57
C VAL A 376 -1.82 -7.05 -11.04
N THR A 377 -1.95 -5.75 -10.75
CA THR A 377 -0.94 -4.72 -11.05
C THR A 377 -0.73 -3.83 -9.83
N PRO A 378 0.36 -3.07 -9.74
CA PRO A 378 0.44 -2.01 -8.75
C PRO A 378 -0.67 -0.98 -8.92
N SER A 379 -1.25 -0.55 -7.81
CA SER A 379 -2.20 0.56 -7.82
C SER A 379 -1.48 1.89 -8.07
N PRO A 380 -2.05 2.82 -8.86
CA PRO A 380 -1.55 4.18 -8.95
C PRO A 380 -1.78 4.99 -7.67
N TYR A 381 -2.53 4.46 -6.71
CA TYR A 381 -2.92 5.12 -5.47
C TYR A 381 -2.29 4.44 -4.25
N PRO A 382 -1.03 4.75 -3.88
CA PRO A 382 -0.44 4.22 -2.66
C PRO A 382 -1.17 4.72 -1.42
N LEU A 383 -1.06 3.99 -0.30
CA LEU A 383 -1.54 4.45 1.00
C LEU A 383 -0.40 5.20 1.73
N PRO A 384 -0.51 6.53 1.91
CA PRO A 384 0.51 7.27 2.64
C PRO A 384 0.33 7.11 4.14
N THR A 385 1.31 6.54 4.84
CA THR A 385 1.31 6.38 6.29
C THR A 385 2.39 7.25 6.92
N VAL A 386 2.02 8.04 7.93
CA VAL A 386 2.95 8.92 8.63
C VAL A 386 3.98 8.10 9.40
N LEU A 387 5.25 8.47 9.26
CA LEU A 387 6.38 7.81 9.91
C LEU A 387 6.70 8.48 11.25
N ARG A 388 7.09 7.68 12.24
CA ARG A 388 7.57 8.16 13.54
C ARG A 388 9.07 8.47 13.50
N LEU A 389 9.87 7.51 13.12
CA LEU A 389 11.35 7.60 13.12
C LEU A 389 11.94 7.52 11.71
N GLY A 390 11.19 6.97 10.77
CA GLY A 390 11.61 6.74 9.40
C GLY A 390 11.35 5.31 8.94
N ASN A 391 11.27 5.11 7.63
CA ASN A 391 10.78 3.88 7.02
C ASN A 391 11.50 2.62 7.51
N THR A 392 12.84 2.68 7.53
CA THR A 392 13.69 1.55 7.95
C THR A 392 13.65 1.34 9.48
N ALA A 393 13.70 2.45 10.25
CA ALA A 393 13.72 2.38 11.72
C ALA A 393 12.39 1.85 12.28
N ASP A 394 11.26 2.33 11.75
CA ASP A 394 9.92 1.87 12.14
C ASP A 394 9.73 0.40 11.76
N TRP A 395 10.15 -0.01 10.55
CA TRP A 395 10.04 -1.39 10.11
C TRP A 395 10.90 -2.35 10.93
N PHE A 396 12.19 -2.02 11.17
CA PHE A 396 13.05 -2.85 12.04
C PHE A 396 12.57 -2.88 13.48
N GLY A 397 11.98 -1.77 13.97
CA GLY A 397 11.32 -1.73 15.26
C GLY A 397 10.19 -2.76 15.34
N GLY A 398 9.31 -2.76 14.33
CA GLY A 398 8.22 -3.73 14.20
C GLY A 398 8.71 -5.19 14.16
N LEU A 399 9.75 -5.50 13.35
CA LEU A 399 10.32 -6.85 13.30
C LEU A 399 10.83 -7.33 14.66
N ARG A 400 11.53 -6.48 15.42
CA ARG A 400 12.03 -6.83 16.75
C ARG A 400 10.92 -7.04 17.76
N THR A 401 9.91 -6.18 17.75
CA THR A 401 8.84 -6.16 18.75
C THR A 401 7.82 -7.29 18.51
N HIS A 402 7.44 -7.54 17.24
CA HIS A 402 6.36 -8.49 16.93
C HIS A 402 6.84 -9.89 16.61
N PHE A 403 7.99 -10.03 15.95
CA PHE A 403 8.50 -11.34 15.54
C PHE A 403 9.61 -11.86 16.46
N ASN A 404 10.06 -11.09 17.47
CA ASN A 404 11.27 -11.43 18.23
C ASN A 404 12.42 -11.83 17.28
N PHE A 405 12.55 -11.07 16.16
CA PHE A 405 13.40 -11.44 15.04
C PHE A 405 14.83 -11.74 15.48
N ASN A 406 15.26 -13.00 15.29
CA ASN A 406 16.59 -13.52 15.66
C ASN A 406 16.98 -13.32 17.15
N VAL A 407 16.00 -13.26 18.05
CA VAL A 407 16.27 -13.19 19.49
C VAL A 407 16.68 -14.59 19.99
N ARG A 408 17.93 -14.71 20.46
CA ARG A 408 18.43 -15.92 21.13
C ARG A 408 18.39 -15.73 22.64
N VAL A 409 17.80 -16.67 23.35
CA VAL A 409 18.00 -16.79 24.79
C VAL A 409 19.49 -17.07 25.01
N ARG A 410 20.21 -16.18 25.72
CA ARG A 410 21.61 -16.39 26.07
C ARG A 410 21.69 -17.70 26.87
N GLN A 411 22.40 -18.68 26.34
CA GLN A 411 22.78 -19.85 27.14
C GLN A 411 23.66 -19.35 28.29
N LYS A 412 23.34 -19.79 29.52
CA LYS A 412 24.24 -19.55 30.63
C LYS A 412 25.60 -20.19 30.30
N PRO A 413 26.75 -19.53 30.63
CA PRO A 413 28.03 -20.16 30.50
C PRO A 413 27.99 -21.51 31.24
N LEU A 414 28.52 -22.56 30.63
CA LEU A 414 28.78 -23.82 31.35
C LEU A 414 29.79 -23.48 32.44
N SER A 415 29.33 -23.59 33.70
CA SER A 415 30.14 -23.42 34.89
C SER A 415 31.06 -24.64 35.09
#